data_2fb62f7bd60b5ffd4818b2b2963317ea
#
_entry.id   2fb62f7bd60b5ffd4818b2b2963317ea
#
_cell.length_a   1.000
_cell.length_b   1.000
_cell.length_c   1.000
_cell.angle_alpha   90.00
_cell.angle_beta   90.00
_cell.angle_gamma   90.00
#
_symmetry.space_group_name_H-M   'P 1'
#
loop_
_entity.id
_entity.type
_entity.pdbx_description
1 polymer ?
#
loop_
_entity_poly.entity_id
_entity_poly.type
_entity_poly.pdbx_seq_one_letter_code
_entity_poly.pdbx_strand_id
1 'polypeptide(L)'
;MRIESHPFTPFLPEGARILMLGTFPPAEHRWCMPFYYPNFQNDMWRIMGILFFDDKEHFIVKGEKRFDQGMIEDFLIEKGIAMYDTATKVVRTKNTASDKDLDIVEETDVEAMLDSMPQCNVIITAGQLATTTLCRRFGVKEPKVGDYAATEYKGRQIRIY
;
A
#
# COMPACT_ATOMS: atom_id res chain seq x y z
N MET A 1 -13.78 16.35 -14.80
CA MET A 1 -13.52 15.02 -14.21
C MET A 1 -13.77 15.05 -12.73
N ARG A 2 -14.21 13.95 -12.16
CA ARG A 2 -14.62 13.89 -10.76
C ARG A 2 -13.41 13.56 -9.87
N ILE A 3 -13.30 14.28 -8.74
CA ILE A 3 -12.35 13.95 -7.69
C ILE A 3 -12.89 12.73 -6.91
N GLU A 4 -12.07 11.71 -6.73
CA GLU A 4 -12.39 10.54 -5.93
C GLU A 4 -11.64 10.61 -4.60
N SER A 5 -12.37 10.41 -3.51
CA SER A 5 -11.77 10.30 -2.17
C SER A 5 -11.46 8.84 -1.87
N HIS A 6 -10.41 8.61 -1.09
CA HIS A 6 -9.99 7.25 -0.73
C HIS A 6 -11.15 6.52 -0.02
N PRO A 7 -11.54 5.33 -0.50
CA PRO A 7 -12.71 4.62 0.02
C PRO A 7 -12.42 3.83 1.30
N PHE A 8 -11.14 3.65 1.67
CA PHE A 8 -10.76 2.85 2.84
C PHE A 8 -10.13 3.73 3.91
N THR A 9 -10.25 3.29 5.16
CA THR A 9 -9.46 3.84 6.26
C THR A 9 -8.10 3.16 6.29
N PRO A 10 -7.04 3.83 6.78
CA PRO A 10 -5.75 3.17 6.96
C PRO A 10 -5.88 1.93 7.84
N PHE A 11 -5.22 0.85 7.43
CA PHE A 11 -5.15 -0.39 8.21
C PHE A 11 -3.88 -0.34 9.05
N LEU A 12 -4.03 -0.07 10.35
CA LEU A 12 -2.90 0.21 11.25
C LEU A 12 -2.90 -0.76 12.43
N PRO A 13 -2.33 -1.98 12.28
CA PRO A 13 -2.22 -2.91 13.40
C PRO A 13 -1.39 -2.30 14.53
N GLU A 14 -1.77 -2.59 15.78
CA GLU A 14 -1.00 -2.16 16.94
C GLU A 14 0.43 -2.72 16.87
N GLY A 15 1.41 -1.85 17.10
CA GLY A 15 2.82 -2.24 17.04
C GLY A 15 3.37 -2.45 15.64
N ALA A 16 2.69 -1.95 14.61
CA ALA A 16 3.15 -2.10 13.22
C ALA A 16 4.55 -1.54 13.04
N ARG A 17 5.41 -2.29 12.37
CA ARG A 17 6.81 -1.93 12.06
C ARG A 17 7.03 -1.57 10.61
N ILE A 18 6.15 -2.03 9.74
CA ILE A 18 6.23 -1.83 8.29
C ILE A 18 4.95 -1.15 7.83
N LEU A 19 5.10 -0.12 7.00
CA LEU A 19 3.99 0.51 6.31
C LEU A 19 4.13 0.24 4.81
N MET A 20 3.14 -0.39 4.22
CA MET A 20 3.09 -0.56 2.77
C MET A 20 2.21 0.53 2.16
N LEU A 21 2.74 1.22 1.17
CA LEU A 21 2.02 2.29 0.47
C LEU A 21 1.97 2.02 -1.02
N GLY A 22 0.77 1.92 -1.56
CA GLY A 22 0.50 2.04 -2.98
C GLY A 22 0.12 3.48 -3.30
N THR A 23 -0.58 3.70 -4.42
CA THR A 23 -1.04 5.05 -4.78
C THR A 23 -2.50 5.27 -4.43
N PHE A 24 -3.41 4.45 -4.96
CA PHE A 24 -4.84 4.58 -4.76
C PHE A 24 -5.53 3.31 -5.27
N PRO A 25 -6.65 2.87 -4.67
CA PRO A 25 -7.33 1.67 -5.14
C PRO A 25 -7.91 1.85 -6.55
N PRO A 26 -8.02 0.76 -7.33
CA PRO A 26 -8.74 0.83 -8.60
C PRO A 26 -10.24 1.11 -8.36
N ALA A 27 -10.98 1.41 -9.43
CA ALA A 27 -12.41 1.64 -9.33
C ALA A 27 -13.15 0.39 -8.80
N GLU A 28 -14.24 0.62 -8.08
CA GLU A 28 -14.96 -0.42 -7.33
C GLU A 28 -15.35 -1.64 -8.18
N HIS A 29 -15.68 -1.44 -9.44
CA HIS A 29 -16.05 -2.55 -10.32
C HIS A 29 -14.92 -3.57 -10.56
N ARG A 30 -13.68 -3.23 -10.16
CA ARG A 30 -12.53 -4.12 -10.27
C ARG A 30 -12.21 -4.85 -8.96
N TRP A 31 -12.97 -4.59 -7.89
CA TRP A 31 -12.69 -5.19 -6.58
C TRP A 31 -13.30 -6.58 -6.45
N CYS A 32 -12.55 -7.51 -5.88
CA CYS A 32 -13.10 -8.77 -5.38
C CYS A 32 -13.28 -8.74 -3.84
N MET A 33 -12.82 -7.66 -3.19
CA MET A 33 -13.01 -7.43 -1.75
C MET A 33 -12.84 -5.92 -1.47
N PRO A 34 -13.44 -5.38 -0.39
CA PRO A 34 -13.26 -3.97 -0.01
C PRO A 34 -12.02 -3.77 0.87
N PHE A 35 -10.84 -4.07 0.32
CA PHE A 35 -9.56 -3.96 1.02
C PHE A 35 -8.46 -3.61 0.02
N TYR A 36 -7.22 -3.44 0.49
CA TYR A 36 -6.07 -3.06 -0.33
C TYR A 36 -5.71 -4.13 -1.35
N TYR A 37 -5.27 -3.69 -2.53
CA TYR A 37 -4.99 -4.56 -3.66
C TYR A 37 -6.19 -5.48 -3.96
N PRO A 38 -7.37 -4.87 -4.20
CA PRO A 38 -8.63 -5.60 -4.28
C PRO A 38 -8.89 -6.28 -5.62
N ASN A 39 -8.12 -5.93 -6.66
CA ASN A 39 -8.29 -6.51 -7.98
C ASN A 39 -7.71 -7.92 -8.00
N PHE A 40 -8.52 -8.91 -8.33
CA PHE A 40 -8.05 -10.30 -8.39
C PHE A 40 -6.90 -10.53 -9.38
N GLN A 41 -6.75 -9.64 -10.37
CA GLN A 41 -5.64 -9.66 -11.31
C GLN A 41 -4.32 -9.16 -10.71
N ASN A 42 -4.36 -8.47 -9.57
CA ASN A 42 -3.17 -7.96 -8.90
C ASN A 42 -2.45 -9.08 -8.15
N ASP A 43 -1.13 -9.13 -8.25
CA ASP A 43 -0.33 -10.21 -7.69
C ASP A 43 0.11 -10.02 -6.24
N MET A 44 -0.20 -8.89 -5.60
CA MET A 44 0.29 -8.60 -4.25
C MET A 44 0.06 -9.76 -3.27
N TRP A 45 -1.17 -10.25 -3.17
CA TRP A 45 -1.49 -11.30 -2.21
C TRP A 45 -0.96 -12.67 -2.62
N ARG A 46 -0.74 -12.90 -3.92
CA ARG A 46 -0.05 -14.10 -4.41
C ARG A 46 1.43 -14.07 -4.04
N ILE A 47 2.07 -12.90 -4.18
CA ILE A 47 3.47 -12.71 -3.78
C ILE A 47 3.64 -12.93 -2.28
N MET A 48 2.74 -12.36 -1.46
CA MET A 48 2.77 -12.57 0.00
C MET A 48 2.57 -14.05 0.35
N GLY A 49 1.70 -14.74 -0.35
CA GLY A 49 1.50 -16.19 -0.19
C GLY A 49 2.77 -16.98 -0.49
N ILE A 50 3.46 -16.64 -1.57
CA ILE A 50 4.73 -17.30 -1.95
C ILE A 50 5.79 -17.03 -0.88
N LEU A 51 5.97 -15.79 -0.48
CA LEU A 51 7.06 -15.39 0.42
C LEU A 51 6.91 -15.97 1.83
N PHE A 52 5.70 -16.02 2.36
CA PHE A 52 5.48 -16.40 3.75
C PHE A 52 4.94 -17.80 3.95
N PHE A 53 4.33 -18.40 2.93
CA PHE A 53 3.66 -19.69 3.04
C PHE A 53 4.05 -20.69 1.94
N ASP A 54 4.94 -20.29 1.03
CA ASP A 54 5.34 -21.09 -0.13
C ASP A 54 4.13 -21.56 -0.96
N ASP A 55 3.10 -20.72 -1.05
CA ASP A 55 1.84 -21.03 -1.71
C ASP A 55 1.21 -19.75 -2.28
N LYS A 56 1.23 -19.62 -3.61
CA LYS A 56 0.65 -18.44 -4.27
C LYS A 56 -0.87 -18.36 -4.11
N GLU A 57 -1.53 -19.47 -3.75
CA GLU A 57 -2.99 -19.51 -3.59
C GLU A 57 -3.41 -19.43 -2.12
N HIS A 58 -2.46 -19.19 -1.21
CA HIS A 58 -2.73 -19.17 0.23
C HIS A 58 -3.90 -18.24 0.62
N PHE A 59 -3.95 -17.04 0.04
CA PHE A 59 -4.98 -16.05 0.36
C PHE A 59 -6.18 -16.08 -0.59
N ILE A 60 -6.22 -17.02 -1.54
CA ILE A 60 -7.33 -17.17 -2.47
C ILE A 60 -8.37 -18.11 -1.89
N VAL A 61 -9.64 -17.72 -1.92
CA VAL A 61 -10.73 -18.59 -1.52
C VAL A 61 -10.85 -19.72 -2.54
N LYS A 62 -10.76 -20.97 -2.07
CA LYS A 62 -10.74 -22.14 -2.95
C LYS A 62 -11.97 -22.19 -3.85
N GLY A 63 -11.73 -22.28 -5.16
CA GLY A 63 -12.78 -22.37 -6.17
C GLY A 63 -13.43 -21.05 -6.53
N GLU A 64 -12.95 -19.93 -5.99
CA GLU A 64 -13.49 -18.60 -6.24
C GLU A 64 -12.42 -17.64 -6.76
N LYS A 65 -12.86 -16.61 -7.47
CA LYS A 65 -11.95 -15.54 -7.96
C LYS A 65 -11.95 -14.38 -6.99
N ARG A 66 -11.62 -14.65 -5.73
CA ARG A 66 -11.51 -13.63 -4.69
C ARG A 66 -10.48 -14.02 -3.63
N PHE A 67 -9.93 -13.01 -2.98
CA PHE A 67 -9.05 -13.20 -1.84
C PHE A 67 -9.85 -13.31 -0.54
N ASP A 68 -9.29 -14.02 0.43
CA ASP A 68 -9.86 -14.14 1.78
C ASP A 68 -9.38 -12.93 2.61
N GLN A 69 -10.22 -11.91 2.70
CA GLN A 69 -9.89 -10.67 3.40
C GLN A 69 -9.55 -10.91 4.88
N GLY A 70 -10.32 -11.72 5.58
CA GLY A 70 -10.08 -12.01 7.00
C GLY A 70 -8.71 -12.65 7.22
N MET A 71 -8.33 -13.58 6.35
CA MET A 71 -7.03 -14.24 6.39
C MET A 71 -5.87 -13.26 6.14
N ILE A 72 -6.06 -12.34 5.19
CA ILE A 72 -5.10 -11.28 4.88
C ILE A 72 -4.95 -10.35 6.08
N GLU A 73 -6.05 -9.89 6.67
CA GLU A 73 -6.00 -8.99 7.83
C GLU A 73 -5.29 -9.65 9.01
N ASP A 74 -5.59 -10.91 9.30
CA ASP A 74 -4.92 -11.66 10.37
C ASP A 74 -3.41 -11.78 10.11
N PHE A 75 -3.03 -12.05 8.88
CA PHE A 75 -1.62 -12.09 8.46
C PHE A 75 -0.92 -10.75 8.69
N LEU A 76 -1.54 -9.66 8.27
CA LEU A 76 -0.96 -8.32 8.43
C LEU A 76 -0.81 -7.94 9.91
N ILE A 77 -1.79 -8.28 10.74
CA ILE A 77 -1.74 -8.05 12.18
C ILE A 77 -0.60 -8.86 12.80
N GLU A 78 -0.50 -10.13 12.46
CA GLU A 78 0.56 -11.00 12.98
C GLU A 78 1.96 -10.52 12.60
N LYS A 79 2.12 -10.06 11.36
CA LYS A 79 3.43 -9.59 10.86
C LYS A 79 3.73 -8.13 11.19
N GLY A 80 2.77 -7.39 11.71
CA GLY A 80 2.96 -5.98 12.04
C GLY A 80 3.09 -5.10 10.80
N ILE A 81 2.27 -5.34 9.79
CA ILE A 81 2.29 -4.60 8.52
C ILE A 81 1.05 -3.73 8.43
N ALA A 82 1.25 -2.41 8.34
CA ALA A 82 0.21 -1.43 8.07
C ALA A 82 0.05 -1.23 6.56
N MET A 83 -1.15 -0.88 6.14
CA MET A 83 -1.51 -0.69 4.74
C MET A 83 -2.21 0.64 4.55
N TYR A 84 -1.77 1.41 3.58
CA TYR A 84 -2.50 2.55 3.04
C TYR A 84 -1.97 2.88 1.64
N ASP A 85 -2.31 4.08 1.16
CA ASP A 85 -1.89 4.60 -0.14
C ASP A 85 -1.31 5.99 0.01
N THR A 86 -0.55 6.46 -0.97
CA THR A 86 0.12 7.77 -0.95
C THR A 86 -0.83 8.92 -1.31
N ALA A 87 -2.02 8.64 -1.81
CA ALA A 87 -3.01 9.64 -2.17
C ALA A 87 -4.33 9.40 -1.45
N THR A 88 -4.93 10.48 -0.94
CA THR A 88 -6.27 10.47 -0.35
C THR A 88 -7.33 10.96 -1.31
N LYS A 89 -6.94 11.73 -2.33
CA LYS A 89 -7.83 12.20 -3.39
C LYS A 89 -7.11 12.19 -4.74
N VAL A 90 -7.80 11.67 -5.74
CA VAL A 90 -7.26 11.57 -7.10
C VAL A 90 -8.32 11.92 -8.14
N VAL A 91 -7.86 12.18 -9.37
CA VAL A 91 -8.70 12.21 -10.57
C VAL A 91 -8.18 11.11 -11.50
N ARG A 92 -9.08 10.25 -11.98
CA ARG A 92 -8.73 9.26 -13.01
C ARG A 92 -8.82 9.87 -14.38
N THR A 93 -7.70 9.87 -15.10
CA THR A 93 -7.66 10.40 -16.47
C THR A 93 -8.15 9.38 -17.50
N LYS A 94 -8.12 8.09 -17.14
CA LYS A 94 -8.61 6.98 -17.97
C LYS A 94 -9.25 5.90 -17.11
N ASN A 95 -10.15 5.14 -17.69
CA ASN A 95 -10.81 4.02 -16.98
C ASN A 95 -9.92 2.76 -17.02
N THR A 96 -8.78 2.81 -16.35
CA THR A 96 -7.86 1.68 -16.23
C THR A 96 -7.53 1.44 -14.75
N ALA A 97 -6.85 0.33 -14.46
CA ALA A 97 -6.35 0.05 -13.12
C ALA A 97 -4.91 0.58 -12.91
N SER A 98 -4.36 1.28 -13.91
CA SER A 98 -2.96 1.75 -13.87
C SER A 98 -2.83 3.05 -13.10
N ASP A 99 -1.83 3.12 -12.22
CA ASP A 99 -1.49 4.33 -11.45
C ASP A 99 -1.05 5.49 -12.35
N LYS A 100 -0.50 5.21 -13.53
CA LYS A 100 -0.10 6.26 -14.48
C LYS A 100 -1.28 7.09 -14.97
N ASP A 101 -2.50 6.59 -14.85
CA ASP A 101 -3.72 7.28 -15.25
C ASP A 101 -4.39 8.00 -14.07
N LEU A 102 -3.67 8.19 -12.97
CA LEU A 102 -4.11 8.91 -11.78
C LEU A 102 -3.39 10.26 -11.67
N ASP A 103 -4.17 11.32 -11.45
CA ASP A 103 -3.64 12.61 -11.02
C ASP A 103 -3.92 12.77 -9.53
N ILE A 104 -2.88 12.93 -8.73
CA ILE A 104 -3.00 13.09 -7.28
C ILE A 104 -3.46 14.51 -6.98
N VAL A 105 -4.62 14.63 -6.31
CA VAL A 105 -5.18 15.91 -5.87
C VAL A 105 -4.77 16.23 -4.44
N GLU A 106 -4.71 15.21 -3.58
CA GLU A 106 -4.30 15.35 -2.19
C GLU A 106 -3.45 14.15 -1.80
N GLU A 107 -2.26 14.43 -1.27
CA GLU A 107 -1.36 13.40 -0.77
C GLU A 107 -1.75 13.00 0.65
N THR A 108 -1.46 11.76 1.00
CA THR A 108 -1.61 11.24 2.36
C THR A 108 -0.62 11.94 3.29
N ASP A 109 -1.08 12.28 4.49
CA ASP A 109 -0.21 12.78 5.57
C ASP A 109 0.53 11.59 6.20
N VAL A 110 1.63 11.19 5.57
CA VAL A 110 2.43 10.03 6.00
C VAL A 110 3.06 10.28 7.36
N GLU A 111 3.43 11.54 7.65
CA GLU A 111 4.02 11.90 8.94
C GLU A 111 3.03 11.65 10.08
N ALA A 112 1.75 11.99 9.89
CA ALA A 112 0.71 11.70 10.88
C ALA A 112 0.54 10.19 11.09
N MET A 113 0.67 9.39 10.03
CA MET A 113 0.64 7.93 10.15
C MET A 113 1.83 7.42 10.95
N LEU A 114 3.03 7.94 10.70
CA LEU A 114 4.22 7.57 11.47
C LEU A 114 4.10 7.96 12.93
N ASP A 115 3.47 9.10 13.24
CA ASP A 115 3.19 9.51 14.62
C ASP A 115 2.30 8.49 15.34
N SER A 116 1.35 7.89 14.64
CA SER A 116 0.44 6.88 15.21
C SER A 116 1.08 5.50 15.31
N MET A 117 2.22 5.29 14.66
CA MET A 117 2.95 4.01 14.64
C MET A 117 4.40 4.21 15.10
N PRO A 118 4.64 4.39 16.40
CA PRO A 118 5.99 4.74 16.89
C PRO A 118 7.06 3.68 16.63
N GLN A 119 6.66 2.44 16.36
CA GLN A 119 7.60 1.35 16.06
C GLN A 119 7.85 1.17 14.55
N CYS A 120 7.16 1.92 13.70
CA CYS A 120 7.31 1.81 12.26
C CYS A 120 8.60 2.49 11.80
N ASN A 121 9.51 1.73 11.21
CA ASN A 121 10.80 2.23 10.71
C ASN A 121 11.10 1.80 9.28
N VAL A 122 10.15 1.14 8.63
CA VAL A 122 10.28 0.69 7.24
C VAL A 122 9.00 1.06 6.48
N ILE A 123 9.17 1.68 5.32
CA ILE A 123 8.08 1.93 4.39
C ILE A 123 8.41 1.20 3.09
N ILE A 124 7.47 0.41 2.60
CA ILE A 124 7.61 -0.28 1.30
C ILE A 124 6.63 0.37 0.33
N THR A 125 7.14 0.84 -0.80
CA THR A 125 6.29 1.42 -1.85
C THR A 125 6.02 0.39 -2.93
N ALA A 126 4.77 0.31 -3.35
CA ALA A 126 4.32 -0.57 -4.43
C ALA A 126 3.95 0.30 -5.64
N GLY A 127 4.80 0.29 -6.65
CA GLY A 127 4.60 1.03 -7.89
C GLY A 127 5.42 2.32 -7.97
N GLN A 128 5.67 2.76 -9.20
CA GLN A 128 6.55 3.91 -9.47
C GLN A 128 5.98 5.22 -8.93
N LEU A 129 4.70 5.48 -9.11
CA LEU A 129 4.09 6.73 -8.65
C LEU A 129 4.12 6.84 -7.12
N ALA A 130 3.86 5.75 -6.40
CA ALA A 130 3.95 5.74 -4.95
C ALA A 130 5.38 6.04 -4.48
N THR A 131 6.37 5.44 -5.13
CA THR A 131 7.79 5.67 -4.81
C THR A 131 8.17 7.13 -5.04
N THR A 132 7.83 7.67 -6.20
CA THR A 132 8.12 9.07 -6.56
C THR A 132 7.46 10.03 -5.57
N THR A 133 6.20 9.83 -5.26
CA THR A 133 5.44 10.69 -4.35
C THR A 133 6.04 10.69 -2.95
N LEU A 134 6.34 9.51 -2.42
CA LEU A 134 6.88 9.40 -1.07
C LEU A 134 8.30 9.95 -0.95
N CYS A 135 9.17 9.61 -1.89
CA CYS A 135 10.56 10.08 -1.87
C CYS A 135 10.65 11.60 -2.01
N ARG A 136 9.81 12.20 -2.85
CA ARG A 136 9.72 13.65 -2.96
C ARG A 136 9.28 14.28 -1.63
N ARG A 137 8.31 13.67 -0.96
CA ARG A 137 7.80 14.17 0.33
C ARG A 137 8.90 14.20 1.40
N PHE A 138 9.77 13.20 1.42
CA PHE A 138 10.87 13.13 2.39
C PHE A 138 12.18 13.74 1.88
N GLY A 139 12.19 14.28 0.65
CA GLY A 139 13.37 14.93 0.09
C GLY A 139 14.53 13.97 -0.16
N VAL A 140 14.27 12.73 -0.49
CA VAL A 140 15.28 11.71 -0.78
C VAL A 140 15.21 11.25 -2.23
N LYS A 141 16.35 10.77 -2.74
CA LYS A 141 16.42 10.20 -4.07
C LYS A 141 15.74 8.84 -4.11
N GLU A 142 15.03 8.54 -5.19
CA GLU A 142 14.39 7.24 -5.37
C GLU A 142 15.43 6.13 -5.40
N PRO A 143 15.24 5.05 -4.60
CA PRO A 143 16.13 3.89 -4.63
C PRO A 143 15.87 3.05 -5.89
N LYS A 144 16.87 2.27 -6.27
CA LYS A 144 16.66 1.21 -7.26
C LYS A 144 15.79 0.11 -6.67
N VAL A 145 15.09 -0.63 -7.53
CA VAL A 145 14.30 -1.79 -7.11
C VAL A 145 15.20 -2.75 -6.30
N GLY A 146 14.73 -3.15 -5.13
CA GLY A 146 15.48 -4.03 -4.22
C GLY A 146 16.47 -3.33 -3.30
N ASP A 147 16.65 -2.02 -3.46
CA ASP A 147 17.47 -1.18 -2.60
C ASP A 147 16.56 -0.29 -1.74
N TYR A 148 17.14 0.61 -0.93
CA TYR A 148 16.37 1.51 -0.08
C TYR A 148 16.98 2.92 -0.06
N ALA A 149 16.13 3.90 0.24
CA ALA A 149 16.54 5.25 0.59
C ALA A 149 16.39 5.43 2.10
N ALA A 150 17.34 6.12 2.72
CA ALA A 150 17.30 6.39 4.15
C ALA A 150 16.83 7.82 4.41
N THR A 151 15.94 7.99 5.37
CA THR A 151 15.51 9.30 5.85
C THR A 151 15.33 9.26 7.36
N GLU A 152 15.03 10.41 7.96
CA GLU A 152 14.81 10.52 9.40
C GLU A 152 13.50 11.26 9.63
N TYR A 153 12.74 10.78 10.63
CA TYR A 153 11.52 11.46 11.04
C TYR A 153 11.49 11.54 12.58
N LYS A 154 11.56 12.75 13.11
CA LYS A 154 11.58 13.02 14.57
C LYS A 154 12.56 12.13 15.33
N GLY A 155 13.80 12.03 14.82
CA GLY A 155 14.87 11.24 15.43
C GLY A 155 14.82 9.75 15.12
N ARG A 156 13.82 9.27 14.38
CA ARG A 156 13.67 7.87 13.99
C ARG A 156 14.24 7.66 12.59
N GLN A 157 15.11 6.68 12.43
CA GLN A 157 15.63 6.30 11.12
C GLN A 157 14.58 5.51 10.37
N ILE A 158 14.25 5.95 9.16
CA ILE A 158 13.25 5.31 8.29
C ILE A 158 13.93 4.85 7.01
N ARG A 159 13.67 3.62 6.60
CA ARG A 159 14.09 3.08 5.30
C ARG A 159 12.88 2.98 4.37
N ILE A 160 13.05 3.49 3.16
CA ILE A 160 12.03 3.44 2.11
C ILE A 160 12.51 2.49 1.02
N TYR A 161 11.82 1.40 0.86
CA TYR A 161 12.09 0.39 -0.17
C TYR A 161 11.19 0.57 -1.38
#